data_b74b46082580546889747cc8f54e0d80
#
_entry.id   b74b46082580546889747cc8f54e0d80
#
_cell.length_a   1.000
_cell.length_b   1.000
_cell.length_c   1.000
_cell.angle_alpha   90.00
_cell.angle_beta   90.00
_cell.angle_gamma   90.00
#
_symmetry.space_group_name_H-M   'P 1'
#
loop_
_entity.id
_entity.type
_entity.pdbx_description
1 polymer ?
#
loop_
_entity_poly.entity_id
_entity_poly.type
_entity_poly.pdbx_seq_one_letter_code
_entity_poly.pdbx_strand_id
1 'polypeptide(L)'
;MSNLGSVAVAALLVVPAGAALMLIGLSSYRLGARLNVGAALITLLAAITLFGVRPEADLYLRVDDFNIYLIALNNLVSFTTSIFSAGYIAHELETGRLTPNYLRFYHAMYQALLFAMNLAFLANNIGLMWVAIELATLVTVLMVGIYRTQAALEAAWKYFILGSLGIALALFGTILVYLAAQPVMGEGLPAMAWDQLLANAARFEPALLNLAFIFLLLGYGTKAGLFPLHAWLPDAHAEGPTPISAVLSGLLLNVALYAVLRFKMLMSANPAALTPGPLLVGVGLASLLFAALMIYRRGDIKRLFAYSSIEHMGIMTFAFGMGGPPANFA
;
A
#
# COMPACT_ATOMS: atom_id res chain seq x y z
N MET A 1 -27.41 -1.24 14.09
CA MET A 1 -26.45 -0.41 13.27
C MET A 1 -25.11 -1.10 13.04
N SER A 2 -24.65 -2.01 13.91
CA SER A 2 -23.42 -2.80 13.73
C SER A 2 -23.36 -3.63 12.42
N ASN A 3 -24.49 -4.16 11.98
CA ASN A 3 -24.56 -4.97 10.75
C ASN A 3 -24.18 -4.21 9.46
N LEU A 4 -24.50 -2.92 9.33
CA LEU A 4 -24.22 -2.16 8.10
C LEU A 4 -22.70 -1.88 7.95
N GLY A 5 -22.01 -1.54 9.05
CA GLY A 5 -20.57 -1.34 9.05
C GLY A 5 -19.80 -2.62 8.68
N SER A 6 -20.21 -3.75 9.25
CA SER A 6 -19.62 -5.07 8.91
C SER A 6 -19.88 -5.46 7.45
N VAL A 7 -21.09 -5.17 6.92
CA VAL A 7 -21.39 -5.37 5.49
C VAL A 7 -20.52 -4.47 4.62
N ALA A 8 -20.27 -3.22 5.00
CA ALA A 8 -19.41 -2.32 4.25
C ALA A 8 -17.96 -2.82 4.21
N VAL A 9 -17.40 -3.27 5.34
CA VAL A 9 -16.06 -3.87 5.40
C VAL A 9 -16.00 -5.16 4.56
N ALA A 10 -17.02 -6.03 4.66
CA ALA A 10 -17.10 -7.22 3.83
C ALA A 10 -17.15 -6.86 2.33
N ALA A 11 -17.92 -5.85 1.93
CA ALA A 11 -17.99 -5.39 0.55
C ALA A 11 -16.63 -4.86 0.03
N LEU A 12 -15.86 -4.13 0.85
CA LEU A 12 -14.50 -3.66 0.51
C LEU A 12 -13.52 -4.79 0.17
N LEU A 13 -13.76 -6.00 0.69
CA LEU A 13 -12.89 -7.16 0.47
C LEU A 13 -13.52 -8.14 -0.53
N VAL A 14 -14.77 -8.54 -0.34
CA VAL A 14 -15.40 -9.60 -1.14
C VAL A 14 -15.68 -9.14 -2.57
N VAL A 15 -16.10 -7.87 -2.77
CA VAL A 15 -16.43 -7.37 -4.12
C VAL A 15 -15.20 -7.37 -5.03
N PRO A 16 -14.05 -6.76 -4.66
CA PRO A 16 -12.88 -6.79 -5.54
C PRO A 16 -12.29 -8.20 -5.70
N ALA A 17 -12.29 -9.03 -4.66
CA ALA A 17 -11.83 -10.42 -4.75
C ALA A 17 -12.71 -11.24 -5.72
N GLY A 18 -14.03 -11.15 -5.57
CA GLY A 18 -14.99 -11.83 -6.45
C GLY A 18 -14.91 -11.32 -7.89
N ALA A 19 -14.79 -10.00 -8.07
CA ALA A 19 -14.61 -9.40 -9.40
C ALA A 19 -13.30 -9.85 -10.05
N ALA A 20 -12.20 -9.95 -9.32
CA ALA A 20 -10.93 -10.45 -9.83
C ALA A 20 -11.07 -11.89 -10.37
N LEU A 21 -11.70 -12.77 -9.60
CA LEU A 21 -11.95 -14.16 -10.01
C LEU A 21 -12.86 -14.25 -11.24
N MET A 22 -13.95 -13.47 -11.29
CA MET A 22 -14.87 -13.43 -12.42
C MET A 22 -14.17 -12.93 -13.70
N LEU A 23 -13.33 -11.89 -13.58
CA LEU A 23 -12.62 -11.27 -14.71
C LEU A 23 -11.63 -12.22 -15.39
N ILE A 24 -11.05 -13.18 -14.68
CA ILE A 24 -10.19 -14.21 -15.27
C ILE A 24 -10.95 -15.06 -16.30
N GLY A 25 -12.23 -15.35 -16.03
CA GLY A 25 -13.08 -16.18 -16.90
C GLY A 25 -13.72 -15.43 -18.07
N LEU A 26 -13.80 -14.08 -18.03
CA LEU A 26 -14.50 -13.29 -19.03
C LEU A 26 -13.67 -13.07 -20.30
N SER A 27 -14.24 -13.43 -21.46
CA SER A 27 -13.60 -13.22 -22.77
C SER A 27 -13.97 -11.86 -23.41
N SER A 28 -15.09 -11.26 -23.01
CA SER A 28 -15.58 -10.00 -23.56
C SER A 28 -14.91 -8.78 -22.90
N TYR A 29 -14.19 -8.00 -23.70
CA TYR A 29 -13.55 -6.75 -23.25
C TYR A 29 -14.53 -5.77 -22.60
N ARG A 30 -15.63 -5.46 -23.32
CA ARG A 30 -16.61 -4.46 -22.87
C ARG A 30 -17.24 -4.85 -21.52
N LEU A 31 -17.51 -6.15 -21.35
CA LEU A 31 -18.09 -6.66 -20.12
C LEU A 31 -17.07 -6.62 -18.98
N GLY A 32 -15.82 -7.01 -19.26
CA GLY A 32 -14.73 -6.95 -18.27
C GLY A 32 -14.47 -5.53 -17.78
N ALA A 33 -14.39 -4.55 -18.69
CA ALA A 33 -14.22 -3.15 -18.32
C ALA A 33 -15.39 -2.60 -17.47
N ARG A 34 -16.65 -2.93 -17.84
CA ARG A 34 -17.85 -2.54 -17.07
C ARG A 34 -17.86 -3.18 -15.68
N LEU A 35 -17.51 -4.47 -15.58
CA LEU A 35 -17.43 -5.16 -14.30
C LEU A 35 -16.36 -4.54 -13.40
N ASN A 36 -15.18 -4.22 -13.97
CA ASN A 36 -14.10 -3.56 -13.24
C ASN A 36 -14.54 -2.21 -12.65
N VAL A 37 -15.17 -1.36 -13.45
CA VAL A 37 -15.68 -0.05 -13.01
C VAL A 37 -16.83 -0.21 -12.00
N GLY A 38 -17.76 -1.13 -12.24
CA GLY A 38 -18.88 -1.39 -11.32
C GLY A 38 -18.42 -1.90 -9.96
N ALA A 39 -17.46 -2.82 -9.92
CA ALA A 39 -16.87 -3.31 -8.68
C ALA A 39 -16.15 -2.19 -7.91
N ALA A 40 -15.37 -1.36 -8.60
CA ALA A 40 -14.70 -0.21 -8.00
C ALA A 40 -15.69 0.85 -7.47
N LEU A 41 -16.84 1.05 -8.13
CA LEU A 41 -17.90 1.93 -7.64
C LEU A 41 -18.53 1.36 -6.34
N ILE A 42 -18.84 0.06 -6.32
CA ILE A 42 -19.42 -0.57 -5.12
C ILE A 42 -18.48 -0.45 -3.93
N THR A 43 -17.18 -0.68 -4.12
CA THR A 43 -16.18 -0.52 -3.05
C THR A 43 -16.06 0.94 -2.59
N LEU A 44 -16.14 1.92 -3.50
CA LEU A 44 -16.17 3.34 -3.15
C LEU A 44 -17.41 3.68 -2.29
N LEU A 45 -18.59 3.23 -2.69
CA LEU A 45 -19.81 3.44 -1.91
C LEU A 45 -19.72 2.78 -0.53
N ALA A 46 -19.17 1.56 -0.45
CA ALA A 46 -18.89 0.90 0.82
C ALA A 46 -17.89 1.69 1.70
N ALA A 47 -16.84 2.26 1.12
CA ALA A 47 -15.89 3.11 1.84
C ALA A 47 -16.55 4.38 2.41
N ILE A 48 -17.44 5.01 1.64
CA ILE A 48 -18.18 6.20 2.09
C ILE A 48 -19.13 5.87 3.25
N THR A 49 -19.77 4.70 3.23
CA THR A 49 -20.69 4.30 4.33
C THR A 49 -19.99 4.18 5.68
N LEU A 50 -18.66 3.88 5.70
CA LEU A 50 -17.89 3.77 6.94
C LEU A 50 -17.79 5.09 7.72
N PHE A 51 -17.95 6.24 7.08
CA PHE A 51 -17.98 7.54 7.78
C PHE A 51 -19.23 7.69 8.68
N GLY A 52 -20.33 7.04 8.30
CA GLY A 52 -21.57 7.06 9.09
C GLY A 52 -21.71 5.90 10.06
N VAL A 53 -21.16 4.74 9.72
CA VAL A 53 -21.33 3.51 10.52
C VAL A 53 -20.04 2.70 10.53
N ARG A 54 -19.35 2.69 11.67
CA ARG A 54 -18.12 1.90 11.85
C ARG A 54 -18.45 0.57 12.52
N PRO A 55 -17.88 -0.55 12.05
CA PRO A 55 -17.95 -1.82 12.75
C PRO A 55 -17.07 -1.78 14.01
N GLU A 56 -17.36 -2.65 14.97
CA GLU A 56 -16.44 -2.93 16.06
C GLU A 56 -15.16 -3.58 15.52
N ALA A 57 -14.02 -3.23 16.13
CA ALA A 57 -12.74 -3.84 15.76
C ALA A 57 -12.70 -5.29 16.24
N ASP A 58 -12.14 -6.16 15.40
CA ASP A 58 -11.82 -7.54 15.77
C ASP A 58 -10.28 -7.77 15.70
N LEU A 59 -9.84 -9.00 15.93
CA LEU A 59 -8.41 -9.36 15.89
C LEU A 59 -7.77 -9.21 14.51
N TYR A 60 -8.56 -9.18 13.45
CA TYR A 60 -8.09 -9.16 12.07
C TYR A 60 -8.31 -7.81 11.38
N LEU A 61 -9.48 -7.18 11.62
CA LEU A 61 -9.91 -5.99 10.89
C LEU A 61 -10.33 -4.88 11.84
N ARG A 62 -10.03 -3.65 11.45
CA ARG A 62 -10.35 -2.43 12.20
C ARG A 62 -10.59 -1.26 11.26
N VAL A 63 -11.55 -0.42 11.63
CA VAL A 63 -11.76 0.92 11.06
C VAL A 63 -11.61 1.94 12.17
N ASP A 64 -10.64 2.86 12.02
CA ASP A 64 -10.38 3.95 12.96
C ASP A 64 -10.32 5.31 12.24
N ASP A 65 -10.10 6.40 13.00
CA ASP A 65 -10.06 7.76 12.47
C ASP A 65 -8.89 8.00 11.50
N PHE A 66 -7.85 7.20 11.57
CA PHE A 66 -6.70 7.34 10.69
C PHE A 66 -6.91 6.61 9.36
N ASN A 67 -7.33 5.32 9.39
CA ASN A 67 -7.42 4.53 8.17
C ASN A 67 -8.66 4.84 7.33
N ILE A 68 -9.75 5.36 7.91
CA ILE A 68 -10.99 5.63 7.19
C ILE A 68 -10.79 6.59 6.01
N TYR A 69 -9.98 7.64 6.19
CA TYR A 69 -9.67 8.60 5.13
C TYR A 69 -8.84 7.98 4.02
N LEU A 70 -7.88 7.11 4.39
CA LEU A 70 -7.03 6.40 3.43
C LEU A 70 -7.83 5.35 2.65
N ILE A 71 -8.76 4.65 3.30
CA ILE A 71 -9.69 3.71 2.66
C ILE A 71 -10.57 4.47 1.64
N ALA A 72 -11.13 5.62 2.02
CA ALA A 72 -11.93 6.43 1.12
C ALA A 72 -11.12 6.94 -0.08
N LEU A 73 -9.93 7.48 0.17
CA LEU A 73 -9.01 7.93 -0.87
C LEU A 73 -8.62 6.80 -1.81
N ASN A 74 -8.26 5.63 -1.25
CA ASN A 74 -7.90 4.44 -2.02
C ASN A 74 -9.02 4.05 -2.99
N ASN A 75 -10.25 3.98 -2.53
CA ASN A 75 -11.37 3.56 -3.34
C ASN A 75 -11.81 4.66 -4.34
N LEU A 76 -11.69 5.95 -4.00
CA LEU A 76 -11.97 7.06 -4.91
C LEU A 76 -10.99 7.08 -6.10
N VAL A 77 -9.69 7.02 -5.82
CA VAL A 77 -8.66 7.01 -6.87
C VAL A 77 -8.75 5.72 -7.69
N SER A 78 -8.99 4.57 -7.04
CA SER A 78 -9.20 3.30 -7.76
C SER A 78 -10.42 3.36 -8.69
N PHE A 79 -11.53 3.96 -8.26
CA PHE A 79 -12.72 4.13 -9.10
C PHE A 79 -12.43 5.04 -10.29
N THR A 80 -11.89 6.23 -10.08
CA THR A 80 -11.57 7.16 -11.17
C THR A 80 -10.57 6.58 -12.16
N THR A 81 -9.53 5.90 -11.66
CA THR A 81 -8.55 5.22 -12.50
C THR A 81 -9.16 4.03 -13.24
N SER A 82 -10.14 3.30 -12.67
CA SER A 82 -10.81 2.21 -13.37
C SER A 82 -11.60 2.69 -14.59
N ILE A 83 -12.24 3.87 -14.50
CA ILE A 83 -12.92 4.53 -15.64
C ILE A 83 -11.91 4.88 -16.73
N PHE A 84 -10.80 5.52 -16.35
CA PHE A 84 -9.73 5.86 -17.28
C PHE A 84 -9.11 4.61 -17.93
N SER A 85 -8.89 3.55 -17.15
CA SER A 85 -8.37 2.28 -17.63
C SER A 85 -9.23 1.65 -18.72
N ALA A 86 -10.55 1.81 -18.64
CA ALA A 86 -11.47 1.24 -19.64
C ALA A 86 -11.21 1.80 -21.05
N GLY A 87 -10.98 3.10 -21.17
CA GLY A 87 -10.63 3.72 -22.45
C GLY A 87 -9.18 3.48 -22.87
N TYR A 88 -8.25 3.61 -21.92
CA TYR A 88 -6.83 3.44 -22.18
C TYR A 88 -6.49 2.03 -22.70
N ILE A 89 -6.95 1.01 -22.01
CA ILE A 89 -6.69 -0.39 -22.39
C ILE A 89 -7.41 -0.78 -23.68
N ALA A 90 -8.60 -0.17 -23.99
CA ALA A 90 -9.23 -0.34 -25.29
C ALA A 90 -8.31 0.09 -26.43
N HIS A 91 -7.71 1.26 -26.29
CA HIS A 91 -6.77 1.81 -27.27
C HIS A 91 -5.51 0.94 -27.41
N GLU A 92 -4.97 0.41 -26.31
CA GLU A 92 -3.81 -0.51 -26.33
C GLU A 92 -4.11 -1.83 -27.07
N LEU A 93 -5.38 -2.29 -27.04
CA LEU A 93 -5.85 -3.42 -27.85
C LEU A 93 -5.96 -3.08 -29.33
N GLU A 94 -6.58 -1.93 -29.65
CA GLU A 94 -6.76 -1.47 -31.04
C GLU A 94 -5.42 -1.25 -31.74
N THR A 95 -4.41 -0.77 -30.97
CA THR A 95 -3.03 -0.57 -31.48
C THR A 95 -2.19 -1.85 -31.49
N GLY A 96 -2.73 -2.97 -31.01
CA GLY A 96 -2.03 -4.27 -30.99
C GLY A 96 -0.93 -4.39 -29.93
N ARG A 97 -0.83 -3.45 -29.00
CA ARG A 97 0.15 -3.51 -27.90
C ARG A 97 -0.21 -4.54 -26.83
N LEU A 98 -1.50 -4.80 -26.66
CA LEU A 98 -2.03 -5.83 -25.78
C LEU A 98 -2.88 -6.83 -26.54
N THR A 99 -2.87 -8.09 -26.11
CA THR A 99 -3.77 -9.12 -26.65
C THR A 99 -5.00 -9.29 -25.75
N PRO A 100 -6.13 -9.86 -26.26
CA PRO A 100 -7.32 -10.10 -25.45
C PRO A 100 -7.07 -10.94 -24.19
N ASN A 101 -6.08 -11.84 -24.18
CA ASN A 101 -5.70 -12.64 -23.02
C ASN A 101 -5.05 -11.79 -21.93
N TYR A 102 -4.18 -10.86 -22.29
CA TYR A 102 -3.55 -9.93 -21.34
C TYR A 102 -4.53 -8.92 -20.77
N LEU A 103 -5.55 -8.59 -21.53
CA LEU A 103 -6.61 -7.72 -21.07
C LEU A 103 -7.40 -8.28 -19.89
N ARG A 104 -7.81 -9.55 -19.95
CA ARG A 104 -8.48 -10.22 -18.83
C ARG A 104 -7.59 -10.22 -17.59
N PHE A 105 -6.31 -10.51 -17.81
CA PHE A 105 -5.30 -10.46 -16.77
C PHE A 105 -5.18 -9.05 -16.14
N TYR A 106 -5.18 -7.98 -16.96
CA TYR A 106 -5.10 -6.61 -16.47
C TYR A 106 -6.23 -6.26 -15.49
N HIS A 107 -7.47 -6.44 -15.90
CA HIS A 107 -8.62 -6.09 -15.06
C HIS A 107 -8.73 -6.99 -13.81
N ALA A 108 -8.40 -8.26 -13.92
CA ALA A 108 -8.36 -9.18 -12.79
C ALA A 108 -7.29 -8.75 -11.76
N MET A 109 -6.08 -8.42 -12.24
CA MET A 109 -5.00 -7.93 -11.38
C MET A 109 -5.33 -6.57 -10.76
N TYR A 110 -6.03 -5.70 -11.49
CA TYR A 110 -6.47 -4.42 -10.95
C TYR A 110 -7.41 -4.59 -9.75
N GLN A 111 -8.37 -5.50 -9.83
CA GLN A 111 -9.28 -5.80 -8.71
C GLN A 111 -8.57 -6.55 -7.58
N ALA A 112 -7.63 -7.44 -7.88
CA ALA A 112 -6.79 -8.08 -6.87
C ALA A 112 -5.91 -7.06 -6.11
N LEU A 113 -5.42 -6.04 -6.81
CA LEU A 113 -4.68 -4.93 -6.19
C LEU A 113 -5.60 -4.12 -5.26
N LEU A 114 -6.81 -3.78 -5.69
CA LEU A 114 -7.78 -3.05 -4.87
C LEU A 114 -8.15 -3.84 -3.61
N PHE A 115 -8.35 -5.16 -3.74
CA PHE A 115 -8.52 -6.07 -2.60
C PHE A 115 -7.33 -5.99 -1.63
N ALA A 116 -6.12 -6.14 -2.14
CA ALA A 116 -4.91 -6.16 -1.31
C ALA A 116 -4.69 -4.83 -0.57
N MET A 117 -4.91 -3.69 -1.23
CA MET A 117 -4.78 -2.37 -0.60
C MET A 117 -5.86 -2.13 0.46
N ASN A 118 -7.12 -2.48 0.19
CA ASN A 118 -8.20 -2.40 1.18
C ASN A 118 -7.90 -3.29 2.39
N LEU A 119 -7.42 -4.52 2.16
CA LEU A 119 -7.03 -5.44 3.24
C LEU A 119 -5.89 -4.85 4.10
N ALA A 120 -4.88 -4.23 3.47
CA ALA A 120 -3.77 -3.62 4.19
C ALA A 120 -4.22 -2.46 5.08
N PHE A 121 -5.12 -1.59 4.59
CA PHE A 121 -5.66 -0.49 5.39
C PHE A 121 -6.58 -0.97 6.52
N LEU A 122 -7.38 -2.01 6.28
CA LEU A 122 -8.31 -2.58 7.24
C LEU A 122 -7.64 -3.48 8.29
N ALA A 123 -6.41 -3.95 8.04
CA ALA A 123 -5.76 -4.93 8.89
C ALA A 123 -5.50 -4.39 10.30
N ASN A 124 -6.10 -5.04 11.30
CA ASN A 124 -5.75 -4.89 12.72
C ASN A 124 -4.59 -5.82 13.13
N ASN A 125 -4.31 -6.85 12.35
CA ASN A 125 -3.22 -7.78 12.56
C ASN A 125 -2.00 -7.37 11.74
N ILE A 126 -0.82 -7.19 12.40
CA ILE A 126 0.41 -6.73 11.74
C ILE A 126 0.95 -7.73 10.70
N GLY A 127 0.74 -9.02 10.91
CA GLY A 127 1.09 -10.06 9.94
C GLY A 127 0.16 -10.03 8.72
N LEU A 128 -1.15 -9.82 8.94
CA LEU A 128 -2.12 -9.68 7.86
C LEU A 128 -1.84 -8.43 7.01
N MET A 129 -1.47 -7.32 7.65
CA MET A 129 -1.03 -6.10 6.95
C MET A 129 0.19 -6.38 6.07
N TRP A 130 1.17 -7.10 6.59
CA TRP A 130 2.35 -7.50 5.83
C TRP A 130 1.98 -8.35 4.60
N VAL A 131 1.16 -9.39 4.77
CA VAL A 131 0.68 -10.26 3.66
C VAL A 131 -0.05 -9.44 2.60
N ALA A 132 -0.92 -8.52 3.02
CA ALA A 132 -1.69 -7.68 2.10
C ALA A 132 -0.78 -6.76 1.26
N ILE A 133 0.24 -6.15 1.87
CA ILE A 133 1.19 -5.29 1.16
C ILE A 133 2.05 -6.11 0.19
N GLU A 134 2.45 -7.34 0.55
CA GLU A 134 3.18 -8.21 -0.37
C GLU A 134 2.31 -8.66 -1.53
N LEU A 135 1.05 -9.02 -1.29
CA LEU A 135 0.11 -9.36 -2.35
C LEU A 135 -0.04 -8.20 -3.34
N ALA A 136 -0.17 -6.96 -2.85
CA ALA A 136 -0.21 -5.77 -3.70
C ALA A 136 1.05 -5.64 -4.56
N THR A 137 2.22 -5.98 -4.02
CA THR A 137 3.49 -5.97 -4.77
C THR A 137 3.49 -6.99 -5.88
N LEU A 138 3.18 -8.25 -5.57
CA LEU A 138 3.19 -9.34 -6.55
C LEU A 138 2.26 -9.04 -7.74
N VAL A 139 1.07 -8.52 -7.42
CA VAL A 139 0.10 -8.11 -8.44
C VAL A 139 0.64 -6.98 -9.31
N THR A 140 1.22 -5.95 -8.70
CA THR A 140 1.71 -4.78 -9.45
C THR A 140 2.98 -5.06 -10.26
N VAL A 141 3.85 -5.95 -9.81
CA VAL A 141 5.00 -6.44 -10.62
C VAL A 141 4.52 -7.04 -11.94
N LEU A 142 3.48 -7.89 -11.89
CA LEU A 142 2.89 -8.48 -13.09
C LEU A 142 2.26 -7.44 -14.02
N MET A 143 1.67 -6.38 -13.45
CA MET A 143 1.06 -5.30 -14.22
C MET A 143 2.10 -4.36 -14.84
N VAL A 144 3.22 -4.11 -14.19
CA VAL A 144 4.35 -3.33 -14.75
C VAL A 144 4.94 -4.05 -15.96
N GLY A 145 5.12 -5.36 -15.88
CA GLY A 145 5.67 -6.19 -16.97
C GLY A 145 4.67 -6.59 -18.06
N ILE A 146 3.45 -6.05 -18.10
CA ILE A 146 2.36 -6.54 -18.95
C ILE A 146 2.65 -6.42 -20.45
N TYR A 147 3.40 -5.40 -20.86
CA TYR A 147 3.77 -5.20 -22.28
C TYR A 147 4.82 -6.19 -22.79
N ARG A 148 5.54 -6.88 -21.90
CA ARG A 148 6.57 -7.87 -22.20
C ARG A 148 7.70 -7.39 -23.11
N THR A 149 7.89 -6.08 -23.25
CA THR A 149 9.10 -5.53 -23.85
C THR A 149 10.30 -5.81 -22.95
N GLN A 150 11.50 -5.83 -23.49
CA GLN A 150 12.72 -6.03 -22.69
C GLN A 150 12.83 -5.00 -21.57
N ALA A 151 12.52 -3.73 -21.84
CA ALA A 151 12.54 -2.65 -20.86
C ALA A 151 11.48 -2.86 -19.76
N ALA A 152 10.24 -3.26 -20.11
CA ALA A 152 9.19 -3.52 -19.15
C ALA A 152 9.49 -4.74 -18.25
N LEU A 153 10.10 -5.79 -18.82
CA LEU A 153 10.55 -6.97 -18.05
C LEU A 153 11.70 -6.60 -17.10
N GLU A 154 12.67 -5.81 -17.56
CA GLU A 154 13.76 -5.33 -16.72
C GLU A 154 13.23 -4.48 -15.55
N ALA A 155 12.31 -3.55 -15.82
CA ALA A 155 11.66 -2.73 -14.80
C ALA A 155 10.87 -3.58 -13.79
N ALA A 156 10.12 -4.58 -14.28
CA ALA A 156 9.37 -5.51 -13.43
C ALA A 156 10.32 -6.35 -12.54
N TRP A 157 11.44 -6.84 -13.07
CA TRP A 157 12.44 -7.58 -12.29
C TRP A 157 13.14 -6.70 -11.25
N LYS A 158 13.52 -5.46 -11.58
CA LYS A 158 14.08 -4.50 -10.62
C LYS A 158 13.08 -4.24 -9.48
N TYR A 159 11.82 -4.02 -9.83
CA TYR A 159 10.76 -3.83 -8.87
C TYR A 159 10.55 -5.06 -7.99
N PHE A 160 10.50 -6.25 -8.58
CA PHE A 160 10.35 -7.51 -7.85
C PHE A 160 11.50 -7.72 -6.86
N ILE A 161 12.76 -7.64 -7.31
CA ILE A 161 13.92 -7.92 -6.46
C ILE A 161 14.02 -6.92 -5.30
N LEU A 162 13.97 -5.62 -5.58
CA LEU A 162 14.04 -4.59 -4.54
C LEU A 162 12.82 -4.63 -3.64
N GLY A 163 11.65 -4.84 -4.22
CA GLY A 163 10.41 -4.99 -3.49
C GLY A 163 10.42 -6.18 -2.53
N SER A 164 10.86 -7.35 -2.99
CA SER A 164 10.94 -8.57 -2.17
C SER A 164 11.99 -8.44 -1.07
N LEU A 165 13.13 -7.80 -1.34
CA LEU A 165 14.11 -7.49 -0.30
C LEU A 165 13.49 -6.58 0.78
N GLY A 166 12.80 -5.51 0.38
CA GLY A 166 12.14 -4.61 1.31
C GLY A 166 11.11 -5.33 2.18
N ILE A 167 10.24 -6.13 1.56
CA ILE A 167 9.19 -6.82 2.32
C ILE A 167 9.74 -7.94 3.23
N ALA A 168 10.86 -8.56 2.87
CA ALA A 168 11.56 -9.50 3.74
C ALA A 168 12.11 -8.79 5.01
N LEU A 169 12.68 -7.60 4.85
CA LEU A 169 13.09 -6.77 5.99
C LEU A 169 11.89 -6.37 6.86
N ALA A 170 10.76 -6.00 6.23
CA ALA A 170 9.53 -5.68 6.96
C ALA A 170 8.97 -6.90 7.71
N LEU A 171 9.05 -8.11 7.14
CA LEU A 171 8.67 -9.34 7.83
C LEU A 171 9.52 -9.56 9.07
N PHE A 172 10.84 -9.43 8.91
CA PHE A 172 11.77 -9.58 10.04
C PHE A 172 11.45 -8.57 11.14
N GLY A 173 11.20 -7.30 10.80
CA GLY A 173 10.76 -6.28 11.74
C GLY A 173 9.42 -6.62 12.42
N THR A 174 8.46 -7.17 11.67
CA THR A 174 7.16 -7.62 12.20
C THR A 174 7.33 -8.76 13.20
N ILE A 175 8.22 -9.73 12.91
CA ILE A 175 8.57 -10.83 13.83
C ILE A 175 9.20 -10.27 15.11
N LEU A 176 10.10 -9.29 15.02
CA LEU A 176 10.72 -8.66 16.20
C LEU A 176 9.68 -7.93 17.07
N VAL A 177 8.66 -7.27 16.47
CA VAL A 177 7.54 -6.69 17.24
C VAL A 177 6.78 -7.78 17.98
N TYR A 178 6.46 -8.89 17.31
CA TYR A 178 5.80 -10.03 17.95
C TYR A 178 6.62 -10.59 19.12
N LEU A 179 7.92 -10.77 18.93
CA LEU A 179 8.83 -11.26 19.99
C LEU A 179 8.91 -10.28 21.16
N ALA A 180 8.85 -8.97 20.93
CA ALA A 180 8.80 -7.96 21.98
C ALA A 180 7.46 -7.99 22.75
N ALA A 181 6.37 -8.35 22.08
CA ALA A 181 5.04 -8.41 22.68
C ALA A 181 4.79 -9.72 23.45
N GLN A 182 5.36 -10.84 23.02
CA GLN A 182 5.12 -12.18 23.54
C GLN A 182 5.29 -12.32 25.08
N PRO A 183 6.35 -11.77 25.73
CA PRO A 183 6.50 -11.87 27.18
C PRO A 183 5.41 -11.15 27.97
N VAL A 184 4.75 -10.16 27.38
CA VAL A 184 3.71 -9.32 28.02
C VAL A 184 2.30 -9.82 27.73
N MET A 185 2.05 -10.28 26.51
CA MET A 185 0.73 -10.60 25.99
C MET A 185 0.48 -12.10 25.80
N GLY A 186 1.51 -12.92 25.94
CA GLY A 186 1.44 -14.36 25.59
C GLY A 186 1.57 -14.60 24.09
N GLU A 187 1.32 -15.84 23.69
CA GLU A 187 1.40 -16.27 22.29
C GLU A 187 0.07 -16.11 21.56
N GLY A 188 0.15 -16.08 20.22
CA GLY A 188 -1.00 -16.15 19.33
C GLY A 188 -1.47 -14.81 18.77
N LEU A 189 -2.71 -14.80 18.27
CA LEU A 189 -3.28 -13.67 17.54
C LEU A 189 -3.37 -12.36 18.34
N PRO A 190 -3.67 -12.34 19.64
CA PRO A 190 -3.70 -11.10 20.42
C PRO A 190 -2.36 -10.33 20.39
N ALA A 191 -1.22 -11.06 20.42
CA ALA A 191 0.11 -10.47 20.35
C ALA A 191 0.49 -9.95 18.93
N MET A 192 -0.42 -10.07 17.97
CA MET A 192 -0.29 -9.51 16.61
C MET A 192 -1.36 -8.46 16.30
N ALA A 193 -2.38 -8.28 17.16
CA ALA A 193 -3.43 -7.29 16.96
C ALA A 193 -2.89 -5.89 17.31
N TRP A 194 -2.92 -4.98 16.32
CA TRP A 194 -2.27 -3.67 16.43
C TRP A 194 -2.82 -2.80 17.57
N ASP A 195 -4.12 -2.81 17.80
CA ASP A 195 -4.75 -2.08 18.90
C ASP A 195 -4.28 -2.60 20.28
N GLN A 196 -4.17 -3.90 20.42
CA GLN A 196 -3.67 -4.54 21.64
C GLN A 196 -2.17 -4.33 21.82
N LEU A 197 -1.40 -4.38 20.72
CA LEU A 197 0.02 -4.02 20.73
C LEU A 197 0.21 -2.57 21.20
N LEU A 198 -0.57 -1.62 20.66
CA LEU A 198 -0.51 -0.21 21.03
C LEU A 198 -0.85 0.00 22.52
N ALA A 199 -1.89 -0.64 23.02
CA ALA A 199 -2.33 -0.54 24.41
C ALA A 199 -1.27 -1.05 25.43
N ASN A 200 -0.41 -2.00 25.01
CA ASN A 200 0.63 -2.59 25.85
C ASN A 200 2.05 -2.14 25.50
N ALA A 201 2.23 -1.27 24.53
CA ALA A 201 3.50 -0.88 23.95
C ALA A 201 4.54 -0.41 25.00
N ALA A 202 4.10 0.33 26.03
CA ALA A 202 4.97 0.85 27.11
C ALA A 202 5.67 -0.25 27.92
N ARG A 203 5.19 -1.50 27.84
CA ARG A 203 5.72 -2.65 28.59
C ARG A 203 6.66 -3.53 27.76
N PHE A 204 6.78 -3.28 26.46
CA PHE A 204 7.62 -4.09 25.56
C PHE A 204 9.09 -3.77 25.72
N GLU A 205 9.95 -4.74 25.39
CA GLU A 205 11.40 -4.60 25.43
C GLU A 205 11.86 -3.52 24.42
N PRO A 206 12.45 -2.40 24.89
CA PRO A 206 12.79 -1.28 24.00
C PRO A 206 13.84 -1.63 22.96
N ALA A 207 14.82 -2.48 23.28
CA ALA A 207 15.88 -2.85 22.35
C ALA A 207 15.33 -3.61 21.13
N LEU A 208 14.40 -4.55 21.36
CA LEU A 208 13.73 -5.27 20.29
C LEU A 208 12.86 -4.34 19.43
N LEU A 209 12.10 -3.43 20.06
CA LEU A 209 11.29 -2.45 19.33
C LEU A 209 12.16 -1.52 18.47
N ASN A 210 13.30 -1.05 19.00
CA ASN A 210 14.23 -0.19 18.28
C ASN A 210 14.75 -0.89 17.01
N LEU A 211 15.19 -2.14 17.15
CA LEU A 211 15.66 -2.95 16.04
C LEU A 211 14.54 -3.23 15.05
N ALA A 212 13.34 -3.57 15.54
CA ALA A 212 12.17 -3.81 14.71
C ALA A 212 11.85 -2.58 13.85
N PHE A 213 11.82 -1.39 14.44
CA PHE A 213 11.47 -0.17 13.72
C PHE A 213 12.46 0.15 12.60
N ILE A 214 13.76 -0.09 12.80
CA ILE A 214 14.76 0.09 11.74
C ILE A 214 14.44 -0.82 10.54
N PHE A 215 14.17 -2.10 10.77
CA PHE A 215 13.83 -3.04 9.70
C PHE A 215 12.49 -2.72 9.04
N LEU A 216 11.50 -2.30 9.80
CA LEU A 216 10.19 -1.88 9.28
C LEU A 216 10.28 -0.59 8.44
N LEU A 217 11.07 0.39 8.90
CA LEU A 217 11.31 1.62 8.15
C LEU A 217 12.07 1.35 6.85
N LEU A 218 13.10 0.53 6.87
CA LEU A 218 13.81 0.12 5.65
C LEU A 218 12.89 -0.69 4.72
N GLY A 219 12.14 -1.64 5.27
CA GLY A 219 11.27 -2.52 4.50
C GLY A 219 10.11 -1.78 3.84
N TYR A 220 9.26 -1.15 4.62
CA TYR A 220 8.13 -0.38 4.09
C TYR A 220 8.59 0.92 3.43
N GLY A 221 9.72 1.51 3.83
CA GLY A 221 10.34 2.65 3.17
C GLY A 221 10.79 2.32 1.74
N THR A 222 11.28 1.11 1.49
CA THR A 222 11.54 0.61 0.12
C THR A 222 10.26 0.64 -0.72
N LYS A 223 9.15 0.17 -0.16
CA LYS A 223 7.83 0.18 -0.82
C LYS A 223 7.27 1.57 -1.01
N ALA A 224 7.48 2.46 -0.04
CA ALA A 224 7.11 3.88 -0.15
C ALA A 224 8.00 4.68 -1.11
N GLY A 225 9.06 4.06 -1.66
CA GLY A 225 9.98 4.72 -2.58
C GLY A 225 10.90 5.73 -1.91
N LEU A 226 11.22 5.55 -0.63
CA LEU A 226 12.11 6.44 0.11
C LEU A 226 13.58 6.19 -0.25
N PHE A 227 14.37 7.26 -0.30
CA PHE A 227 15.81 7.17 -0.49
C PHE A 227 16.48 6.43 0.70
N PRO A 228 17.46 5.53 0.46
CA PRO A 228 18.11 5.20 -0.82
C PRO A 228 17.46 4.04 -1.61
N LEU A 229 16.38 3.45 -1.13
CA LEU A 229 15.80 2.20 -1.65
C LEU A 229 14.71 2.41 -2.73
N HIS A 230 14.69 3.57 -3.38
CA HIS A 230 13.69 4.03 -4.35
C HIS A 230 13.96 3.60 -5.80
N ALA A 231 15.10 2.96 -6.10
CA ALA A 231 15.60 2.79 -7.47
C ALA A 231 14.66 2.03 -8.43
N TRP A 232 13.73 1.24 -7.91
CA TRP A 232 12.71 0.52 -8.68
C TRP A 232 11.62 1.44 -9.25
N LEU A 233 11.33 2.55 -8.56
CA LEU A 233 10.12 3.34 -8.78
C LEU A 233 10.12 4.08 -10.12
N PRO A 234 11.21 4.78 -10.57
CA PRO A 234 11.21 5.47 -11.85
C PRO A 234 11.03 4.54 -13.04
N ASP A 235 11.64 3.35 -13.02
CA ASP A 235 11.55 2.39 -14.10
C ASP A 235 10.17 1.72 -14.13
N ALA A 236 9.62 1.33 -12.98
CA ALA A 236 8.28 0.76 -12.89
C ALA A 236 7.19 1.72 -13.42
N HIS A 237 7.33 3.03 -13.15
CA HIS A 237 6.41 4.04 -13.67
C HIS A 237 6.57 4.31 -15.15
N ALA A 238 7.82 4.33 -15.65
CA ALA A 238 8.10 4.62 -17.06
C ALA A 238 7.54 3.51 -17.97
N GLU A 239 7.76 2.25 -17.58
CA GLU A 239 7.48 1.09 -18.42
C GLU A 239 6.07 0.50 -18.22
N GLY A 240 5.43 0.72 -17.07
CA GLY A 240 4.07 0.25 -16.81
C GLY A 240 2.99 1.03 -17.58
N PRO A 241 1.77 0.47 -17.76
CA PRO A 241 0.63 1.20 -18.28
C PRO A 241 0.33 2.46 -17.46
N THR A 242 -0.06 3.56 -18.11
CA THR A 242 -0.31 4.84 -17.42
C THR A 242 -1.32 4.75 -16.28
N PRO A 243 -2.44 3.98 -16.38
CA PRO A 243 -3.34 3.81 -15.24
C PRO A 243 -2.67 3.12 -14.05
N ILE A 244 -1.73 2.19 -14.31
CA ILE A 244 -1.00 1.51 -13.24
C ILE A 244 0.02 2.45 -12.59
N SER A 245 0.69 3.28 -13.36
CA SER A 245 1.56 4.33 -12.81
C SER A 245 0.78 5.27 -11.87
N ALA A 246 -0.46 5.63 -12.22
CA ALA A 246 -1.34 6.45 -11.37
C ALA A 246 -1.66 5.75 -10.03
N VAL A 247 -2.02 4.46 -10.07
CA VAL A 247 -2.32 3.67 -8.86
C VAL A 247 -1.08 3.40 -8.02
N LEU A 248 0.05 3.10 -8.65
CA LEU A 248 1.33 2.94 -7.94
C LEU A 248 1.68 4.21 -7.15
N SER A 249 1.66 5.37 -7.82
CA SER A 249 1.99 6.66 -7.20
C SER A 249 0.96 7.11 -6.17
N GLY A 250 -0.32 7.08 -6.53
CA GLY A 250 -1.39 7.64 -5.71
C GLY A 250 -1.82 6.76 -4.55
N LEU A 251 -1.62 5.44 -4.63
CA LEU A 251 -2.19 4.50 -3.67
C LEU A 251 -1.16 3.57 -3.03
N LEU A 252 -0.36 2.84 -3.82
CA LEU A 252 0.55 1.82 -3.27
C LEU A 252 1.61 2.42 -2.35
N LEU A 253 2.19 3.56 -2.72
CA LEU A 253 3.17 4.26 -1.87
C LEU A 253 2.53 4.68 -0.54
N ASN A 254 1.27 5.13 -0.56
CA ASN A 254 0.53 5.55 0.63
C ASN A 254 0.24 4.37 1.57
N VAL A 255 -0.08 3.18 1.03
CA VAL A 255 -0.24 1.96 1.85
C VAL A 255 1.04 1.62 2.60
N ALA A 256 2.19 1.75 1.94
CA ALA A 256 3.48 1.51 2.57
C ALA A 256 3.81 2.55 3.65
N LEU A 257 3.55 3.83 3.37
CA LEU A 257 3.74 4.90 4.36
C LEU A 257 2.79 4.72 5.56
N TYR A 258 1.54 4.31 5.31
CA TYR A 258 0.59 3.97 6.36
C TYR A 258 1.16 2.90 7.32
N ALA A 259 1.77 1.83 6.78
CA ALA A 259 2.41 0.82 7.62
C ALA A 259 3.54 1.42 8.46
N VAL A 260 4.41 2.26 7.88
CA VAL A 260 5.46 2.97 8.65
C VAL A 260 4.85 3.78 9.78
N LEU A 261 3.75 4.49 9.52
CA LEU A 261 3.08 5.32 10.53
C LEU A 261 2.45 4.50 11.65
N ARG A 262 1.85 3.35 11.34
CA ARG A 262 1.34 2.41 12.37
C ARG A 262 2.46 2.00 13.33
N PHE A 263 3.62 1.63 12.81
CA PHE A 263 4.75 1.26 13.66
C PHE A 263 5.42 2.48 14.34
N LYS A 264 5.40 3.67 13.71
CA LYS A 264 5.78 4.92 14.41
C LYS A 264 4.91 5.15 15.65
N MET A 265 3.59 4.96 15.54
CA MET A 265 2.67 5.12 16.68
C MET A 265 3.00 4.13 17.80
N LEU A 266 3.26 2.87 17.44
CA LEU A 266 3.67 1.83 18.40
C LEU A 266 4.96 2.21 19.14
N MET A 267 5.99 2.66 18.40
CA MET A 267 7.26 3.12 18.96
C MET A 267 7.08 4.30 19.91
N SER A 268 6.28 5.29 19.49
CA SER A 268 6.05 6.49 20.29
C SER A 268 5.25 6.23 21.59
N ALA A 269 4.55 5.11 21.67
CA ALA A 269 3.84 4.67 22.87
C ALA A 269 4.75 4.00 23.91
N ASN A 270 6.02 3.70 23.57
CA ASN A 270 7.00 3.19 24.51
C ASN A 270 8.00 4.30 24.88
N PRO A 271 7.98 4.82 26.13
CA PRO A 271 8.82 5.96 26.53
C PRO A 271 10.32 5.63 26.61
N ALA A 272 10.68 4.34 26.68
CA ALA A 272 12.07 3.88 26.74
C ALA A 272 12.63 3.53 25.35
N ALA A 273 11.78 3.43 24.33
CA ALA A 273 12.19 3.16 22.96
C ALA A 273 12.73 4.41 22.26
N LEU A 274 13.47 4.19 21.16
CA LEU A 274 14.01 5.24 20.31
C LEU A 274 12.87 6.10 19.74
N THR A 275 13.03 7.41 19.80
CA THR A 275 12.09 8.34 19.17
C THR A 275 12.15 8.20 17.63
N PRO A 276 11.07 7.80 16.95
CA PRO A 276 11.09 7.55 15.50
C PRO A 276 11.20 8.83 14.65
N GLY A 277 10.86 10.00 15.24
CA GLY A 277 10.82 11.28 14.53
C GLY A 277 12.11 11.64 13.79
N PRO A 278 13.28 11.68 14.45
CA PRO A 278 14.55 12.03 13.80
C PRO A 278 14.91 11.13 12.61
N LEU A 279 14.60 9.83 12.68
CA LEU A 279 14.83 8.90 11.56
C LEU A 279 13.93 9.23 10.36
N LEU A 280 12.64 9.50 10.61
CA LEU A 280 11.70 9.89 9.56
C LEU A 280 12.07 11.24 8.95
N VAL A 281 12.49 12.22 9.76
CA VAL A 281 13.00 13.52 9.27
C VAL A 281 14.21 13.31 8.37
N GLY A 282 15.19 12.51 8.81
CA GLY A 282 16.41 12.26 8.03
C GLY A 282 16.13 11.57 6.68
N VAL A 283 15.34 10.49 6.68
CA VAL A 283 14.99 9.76 5.47
C VAL A 283 14.09 10.60 4.55
N GLY A 284 13.11 11.32 5.11
CA GLY A 284 12.23 12.20 4.36
C GLY A 284 12.99 13.33 3.67
N LEU A 285 13.88 14.03 4.39
CA LEU A 285 14.72 15.08 3.85
C LEU A 285 15.69 14.58 2.77
N ALA A 286 16.31 13.42 3.00
CA ALA A 286 17.19 12.79 2.02
C ALA A 286 16.42 12.44 0.73
N SER A 287 15.19 11.92 0.85
CA SER A 287 14.34 11.60 -0.30
C SER A 287 13.96 12.86 -1.08
N LEU A 288 13.59 13.94 -0.38
CA LEU A 288 13.25 15.23 -0.97
C LEU A 288 14.43 15.84 -1.74
N LEU A 289 15.60 15.90 -1.11
CA LEU A 289 16.80 16.47 -1.73
C LEU A 289 17.23 15.66 -2.94
N PHE A 290 17.21 14.34 -2.84
CA PHE A 290 17.55 13.46 -3.95
C PHE A 290 16.58 13.64 -5.12
N ALA A 291 15.28 13.62 -4.86
CA ALA A 291 14.26 13.77 -5.89
C ALA A 291 14.37 15.14 -6.60
N ALA A 292 14.57 16.24 -5.86
CA ALA A 292 14.75 17.57 -6.42
C ALA A 292 15.94 17.63 -7.39
N LEU A 293 17.06 16.98 -7.05
CA LEU A 293 18.24 16.92 -7.93
C LEU A 293 17.97 16.08 -9.19
N MET A 294 17.18 15.01 -9.07
CA MET A 294 16.92 14.09 -10.17
C MET A 294 15.85 14.62 -11.14
N ILE A 295 14.89 15.42 -10.70
CA ILE A 295 13.85 16.02 -11.55
C ILE A 295 14.45 16.98 -12.60
N TYR A 296 15.48 17.73 -12.25
CA TYR A 296 16.06 18.79 -13.08
C TYR A 296 16.55 18.35 -14.47
N ARG A 297 16.90 17.07 -14.67
CA ARG A 297 17.52 16.56 -15.91
C ARG A 297 16.69 15.51 -16.65
N ARG A 298 15.39 15.40 -16.46
CA ARG A 298 14.59 14.32 -17.07
C ARG A 298 13.87 14.77 -18.33
N GLY A 299 14.16 14.08 -19.45
CA GLY A 299 13.45 14.22 -20.72
C GLY A 299 12.20 13.34 -20.81
N ASP A 300 12.04 12.33 -19.95
CA ASP A 300 10.90 11.43 -19.91
C ASP A 300 9.91 11.88 -18.85
N ILE A 301 8.68 12.21 -19.30
CA ILE A 301 7.62 12.75 -18.45
C ILE A 301 7.15 11.76 -17.38
N LYS A 302 7.09 10.46 -17.66
CA LYS A 302 6.71 9.44 -16.67
C LYS A 302 7.76 9.30 -15.58
N ARG A 303 9.04 9.33 -15.95
CA ARG A 303 10.15 9.35 -14.97
C ARG A 303 10.17 10.62 -14.15
N LEU A 304 9.82 11.77 -14.74
CA LEU A 304 9.68 13.02 -14.02
C LEU A 304 8.60 12.92 -12.94
N PHE A 305 7.42 12.43 -13.27
CA PHE A 305 6.34 12.22 -12.29
C PHE A 305 6.70 11.14 -11.24
N ALA A 306 7.49 10.14 -11.59
CA ALA A 306 7.99 9.15 -10.63
C ALA A 306 8.90 9.80 -9.58
N TYR A 307 9.83 10.66 -9.98
CA TYR A 307 10.65 11.42 -9.02
C TYR A 307 9.82 12.42 -8.21
N SER A 308 8.80 13.05 -8.80
CA SER A 308 7.84 13.85 -8.04
C SER A 308 7.09 13.02 -6.98
N SER A 309 6.78 11.76 -7.27
CA SER A 309 6.20 10.86 -6.27
C SER A 309 7.17 10.59 -5.10
N ILE A 310 8.47 10.38 -5.39
CA ILE A 310 9.51 10.23 -4.35
C ILE A 310 9.61 11.52 -3.51
N GLU A 311 9.54 12.67 -4.15
CA GLU A 311 9.54 13.97 -3.48
C GLU A 311 8.36 14.10 -2.51
N HIS A 312 7.15 13.81 -2.96
CA HIS A 312 5.94 13.87 -2.13
C HIS A 312 5.99 12.89 -0.96
N MET A 313 6.47 11.66 -1.19
CA MET A 313 6.68 10.70 -0.11
C MET A 313 7.73 11.19 0.89
N GLY A 314 8.78 11.86 0.40
CA GLY A 314 9.78 12.53 1.23
C GLY A 314 9.18 13.63 2.09
N ILE A 315 8.34 14.52 1.51
CA ILE A 315 7.64 15.59 2.23
C ILE A 315 6.73 15.01 3.32
N MET A 316 5.91 14.02 2.97
CA MET A 316 5.00 13.38 3.94
C MET A 316 5.78 12.72 5.08
N THR A 317 6.83 11.95 4.76
CA THR A 317 7.66 11.29 5.76
C THR A 317 8.36 12.30 6.68
N PHE A 318 8.88 13.39 6.12
CA PHE A 318 9.46 14.50 6.87
C PHE A 318 8.43 15.15 7.81
N ALA A 319 7.26 15.50 7.29
CA ALA A 319 6.18 16.11 8.07
C ALA A 319 5.74 15.22 9.24
N PHE A 320 5.55 13.91 9.00
CA PHE A 320 5.25 12.95 10.07
C PHE A 320 6.39 12.78 11.06
N GLY A 321 7.64 12.94 10.64
CA GLY A 321 8.79 12.95 11.54
C GLY A 321 8.84 14.17 12.46
N MET A 322 8.39 15.32 11.98
CA MET A 322 8.29 16.57 12.75
C MET A 322 7.10 16.61 13.70
N GLY A 323 6.06 15.82 13.44
CA GLY A 323 4.85 15.76 14.26
C GLY A 323 5.11 15.15 15.64
N GLY A 324 4.44 15.69 16.66
CA GLY A 324 4.52 15.24 18.05
C GLY A 324 3.98 13.82 18.27
N PRO A 325 3.95 13.36 19.55
CA PRO A 325 3.52 12.01 19.88
C PRO A 325 2.08 11.72 19.39
N PRO A 326 1.73 10.43 19.15
CA PRO A 326 0.46 10.02 18.55
C PRO A 326 -0.81 10.37 19.33
N ALA A 327 -0.70 10.94 20.53
CA ALA A 327 -1.84 11.49 21.27
C ALA A 327 -2.65 12.56 20.49
N ASN A 328 -2.08 13.09 19.39
CA ASN A 328 -2.77 14.02 18.49
C ASN A 328 -3.52 13.30 17.34
N PHE A 329 -3.47 11.97 17.29
CA PHE A 329 -4.13 11.15 16.26
C PHE A 329 -5.16 10.17 16.84
N ALA A 330 -5.43 10.26 18.16
CA ALA A 330 -6.44 9.48 18.85
C ALA A 330 -7.84 10.10 18.72
#